data_5f2b62d4153c0f409ec51596835d0fb9
#
_entry.id   5f2b62d4153c0f409ec51596835d0fb9
#
_cell.length_a   1.000
_cell.length_b   1.000
_cell.length_c   1.000
_cell.angle_alpha   90.00
_cell.angle_beta   90.00
_cell.angle_gamma   90.00
#
_symmetry.space_group_name_H-M   'P 1'
#
loop_
_entity.id
_entity.type
_entity.pdbx_description
1 polymer ?
#
loop_
_entity_poly.entity_id
_entity_poly.type
_entity_poly.pdbx_seq_one_letter_code
_entity_poly.pdbx_strand_id
1 'polypeptide(L)'
;MTQTSGKEKNKEKPAKQSFAHCWKQNLRAWKMWFRQSPGFFASTLLSSACGALAPYVTIWLSARIISELSGGRDPQRLAFWAALTVGVTALLALANGALKRWTGYERSRLMAVRFKPLADKMLTLDYAEVDRQEVYDLYSQVSQNDNWQGFGLYQTLLIFPDFCKAAVQVAGGIGFTLTLFLTDLPAGSPLAFLNSPLALLAVLAAMVAAVAASSACGNKANLTLSQQASLFTFGNRLFGTFGFLAADTKRSADMRMYRQQENVCRPIMTDRDTLLFAPGGTLAKMSKGRIGLLMGLSQALSAVMTCAVYLFVCLKSWGGAFGVGLVTQYVGSATQLFGGISLLLQALGQVRANGSFLDATFRFLDLPNHMYQGTLTTEKRSDRNYLVEFRDVSFRYPGSDRWALRHVDLKFRIGSRLAVVGPNGSGKTTFIKLLCRLYDPTEGEILLNGIDIRKYRYQDYIGIFSVVFQDFRLLAMPLGENVAGAAEYDRDRAARCLADAGFETRLDAMPKGLDTSLYKDLDKDGVEISGGEAQKIAIARALYKDAPFIVLDEPTAALDPIAEAEIYARFDAIAGDKTAIYISHRLSSCKFCDEIAVFDQGAIVQTGSHDALVADAAGLYHKLWHAQAQYYTRS
;
A
#
# COMPACT_ATOMS: atom_id res chain seq x y z
N MET A 1 -22.23 -20.30 15.33
CA MET A 1 -20.80 -20.58 15.19
C MET A 1 -20.25 -20.88 16.56
N THR A 2 -20.19 -22.15 16.88
CA THR A 2 -19.63 -22.69 18.11
C THR A 2 -18.15 -22.40 18.15
N GLN A 3 -17.71 -21.78 19.23
CA GLN A 3 -16.32 -21.57 19.57
C GLN A 3 -15.55 -22.89 19.52
N THR A 4 -14.80 -23.12 18.46
CA THR A 4 -13.61 -23.95 18.57
C THR A 4 -12.54 -23.08 19.22
N SER A 5 -12.45 -23.19 20.52
CA SER A 5 -11.32 -22.77 21.34
C SER A 5 -10.09 -23.58 20.90
N GLY A 6 -9.57 -23.24 19.72
CA GLY A 6 -8.24 -23.61 19.33
C GLY A 6 -7.29 -22.79 20.19
N LYS A 7 -6.55 -23.46 21.08
CA LYS A 7 -5.42 -22.92 21.81
C LYS A 7 -4.60 -22.07 20.85
N GLU A 8 -4.69 -20.72 20.97
CA GLU A 8 -3.73 -19.83 20.33
C GLU A 8 -2.35 -20.28 20.81
N LYS A 9 -1.64 -20.95 19.92
CA LYS A 9 -0.22 -21.21 20.08
C LYS A 9 0.42 -19.86 20.41
N ASN A 10 1.12 -19.82 21.53
CA ASN A 10 2.01 -18.76 21.97
C ASN A 10 2.56 -17.98 20.78
N LYS A 11 1.93 -16.86 20.41
CA LYS A 11 2.56 -15.91 19.50
C LYS A 11 3.75 -15.37 20.25
N GLU A 12 4.93 -15.83 19.90
CA GLU A 12 6.19 -15.30 20.38
C GLU A 12 6.09 -13.78 20.36
N LYS A 13 6.32 -13.17 21.51
CA LYS A 13 6.41 -11.71 21.61
C LYS A 13 7.44 -11.26 20.59
N PRO A 14 7.11 -10.31 19.70
CA PRO A 14 8.07 -9.87 18.69
C PRO A 14 9.40 -9.54 19.38
N ALA A 15 10.48 -10.15 18.90
CA ALA A 15 11.80 -9.98 19.45
C ALA A 15 12.09 -8.47 19.57
N LYS A 16 12.61 -8.04 20.73
CA LYS A 16 12.96 -6.63 20.97
C LYS A 16 14.03 -6.23 19.97
N GLN A 17 13.66 -5.46 18.96
CA GLN A 17 14.61 -4.98 17.96
C GLN A 17 15.62 -4.01 18.59
N SER A 18 16.87 -4.09 18.13
CA SER A 18 17.92 -3.14 18.51
C SER A 18 17.54 -1.73 18.02
N PHE A 19 17.83 -0.72 18.83
CA PHE A 19 17.64 0.69 18.42
C PHE A 19 18.42 1.02 17.14
N ALA A 20 19.63 0.50 16.99
CA ALA A 20 20.44 0.70 15.79
C ALA A 20 19.76 0.15 14.52
N HIS A 21 19.07 -0.99 14.64
CA HIS A 21 18.30 -1.55 13.53
C HIS A 21 17.12 -0.64 13.16
N CYS A 22 16.32 -0.21 14.15
CA CYS A 22 15.20 0.71 13.91
C CYS A 22 15.66 2.03 13.28
N TRP A 23 16.81 2.56 13.74
CA TRP A 23 17.40 3.77 13.15
C TRP A 23 17.79 3.58 11.69
N LYS A 24 18.45 2.45 11.36
CA LYS A 24 18.81 2.09 9.98
C LYS A 24 17.60 2.02 9.06
N GLN A 25 16.49 1.43 9.52
CA GLN A 25 15.25 1.35 8.74
C GLN A 25 14.63 2.74 8.49
N ASN A 26 14.59 3.60 9.52
CA ASN A 26 14.10 4.98 9.35
C ASN A 26 15.00 5.79 8.39
N LEU A 27 16.32 5.65 8.48
CA LEU A 27 17.26 6.28 7.53
C LEU A 27 17.02 5.80 6.09
N ARG A 28 16.76 4.50 5.91
CA ARG A 28 16.43 3.94 4.60
C ARG A 28 15.16 4.57 4.03
N ALA A 29 14.13 4.73 4.86
CA ALA A 29 12.87 5.37 4.47
C ALA A 29 13.09 6.85 4.11
N TRP A 30 13.85 7.62 4.92
CA TRP A 30 14.19 9.01 4.60
C TRP A 30 15.00 9.13 3.32
N LYS A 31 15.96 8.25 3.06
CA LYS A 31 16.70 8.23 1.79
C LYS A 31 15.79 7.96 0.58
N MET A 32 14.80 7.09 0.74
CA MET A 32 13.80 6.82 -0.30
C MET A 32 12.96 8.07 -0.58
N TRP A 33 12.44 8.74 0.46
CA TRP A 33 11.67 9.97 0.31
C TRP A 33 12.51 11.14 -0.24
N PHE A 34 13.76 11.26 0.19
CA PHE A 34 14.67 12.29 -0.31
C PHE A 34 14.87 12.19 -1.83
N ARG A 35 14.95 10.98 -2.37
CA ARG A 35 15.04 10.76 -3.82
C ARG A 35 13.78 11.21 -4.58
N GLN A 36 12.62 11.12 -3.95
CA GLN A 36 11.34 11.52 -4.56
C GLN A 36 11.06 13.02 -4.42
N SER A 37 11.42 13.63 -3.31
CA SER A 37 11.20 15.06 -3.05
C SER A 37 12.28 15.64 -2.14
N PRO A 38 13.42 16.06 -2.66
CA PRO A 38 14.44 16.77 -1.88
C PRO A 38 13.91 18.11 -1.32
N GLY A 39 12.94 18.73 -2.03
CA GLY A 39 12.28 19.97 -1.60
C GLY A 39 11.55 19.86 -0.27
N PHE A 40 10.96 18.69 0.04
CA PHE A 40 10.34 18.43 1.34
C PHE A 40 11.36 18.54 2.48
N PHE A 41 12.54 17.96 2.33
CA PHE A 41 13.58 17.97 3.37
C PHE A 41 14.15 19.37 3.57
N ALA A 42 14.43 20.09 2.49
CA ALA A 42 14.92 21.48 2.55
C ALA A 42 13.89 22.41 3.19
N SER A 43 12.65 22.41 2.72
CA SER A 43 11.57 23.23 3.26
C SER A 43 11.28 22.91 4.73
N THR A 44 11.30 21.63 5.10
CA THR A 44 11.10 21.18 6.50
C THR A 44 12.22 21.68 7.40
N LEU A 45 13.48 21.57 6.97
CA LEU A 45 14.63 22.07 7.75
C LEU A 45 14.51 23.58 8.00
N LEU A 46 14.25 24.36 6.94
CA LEU A 46 14.10 25.80 7.03
C LEU A 46 12.89 26.20 7.87
N SER A 47 11.74 25.59 7.65
CA SER A 47 10.51 25.84 8.42
C SER A 47 10.68 25.48 9.90
N SER A 48 11.30 24.33 10.19
CA SER A 48 11.59 23.91 11.57
C SER A 48 12.58 24.84 12.26
N ALA A 49 13.63 25.28 11.55
CA ALA A 49 14.61 26.23 12.07
C ALA A 49 13.95 27.59 12.37
N CYS A 50 13.24 28.16 11.41
CA CYS A 50 12.54 29.44 11.60
C CYS A 50 11.50 29.34 12.74
N GLY A 51 10.67 28.27 12.76
CA GLY A 51 9.66 28.06 13.78
C GLY A 51 10.23 27.79 15.19
N ALA A 52 11.43 27.21 15.28
CA ALA A 52 12.12 26.97 16.56
C ALA A 52 12.88 28.21 17.06
N LEU A 53 13.41 29.06 16.17
CA LEU A 53 14.14 30.29 16.53
C LEU A 53 13.20 31.44 16.88
N ALA A 54 12.04 31.54 16.23
CA ALA A 54 11.08 32.64 16.45
C ALA A 54 10.72 32.86 17.95
N PRO A 55 10.43 31.83 18.78
CA PRO A 55 10.19 32.02 20.21
C PRO A 55 11.38 32.67 20.94
N TYR A 56 12.63 32.31 20.64
CA TYR A 56 13.79 32.86 21.29
C TYR A 56 13.95 34.35 21.00
N VAL A 57 13.73 34.75 19.74
CA VAL A 57 13.76 36.16 19.35
C VAL A 57 12.68 36.95 20.08
N THR A 58 11.46 36.43 20.13
CA THR A 58 10.34 37.06 20.86
C THR A 58 10.62 37.16 22.35
N ILE A 59 11.16 36.13 22.99
CA ILE A 59 11.54 36.10 24.40
C ILE A 59 12.62 37.15 24.68
N TRP A 60 13.65 37.24 23.84
CA TRP A 60 14.71 38.20 24.00
C TRP A 60 14.22 39.66 23.89
N LEU A 61 13.40 39.96 22.86
CA LEU A 61 12.81 41.30 22.69
C LEU A 61 11.87 41.66 23.86
N SER A 62 11.04 40.75 24.31
CA SER A 62 10.16 40.93 25.48
C SER A 62 10.97 41.23 26.75
N ALA A 63 12.09 40.53 26.95
CA ALA A 63 12.97 40.76 28.07
C ALA A 63 13.56 42.19 28.07
N ARG A 64 13.89 42.75 26.89
CA ARG A 64 14.36 44.13 26.72
C ARG A 64 13.29 45.16 27.08
N ILE A 65 12.03 44.93 26.64
CA ILE A 65 10.90 45.80 27.00
C ILE A 65 10.70 45.82 28.53
N ILE A 66 10.68 44.65 29.15
CA ILE A 66 10.48 44.52 30.60
C ILE A 66 11.63 45.15 31.39
N SER A 67 12.87 44.99 30.89
CA SER A 67 14.03 45.62 31.54
C SER A 67 13.96 47.16 31.49
N GLU A 68 13.50 47.75 30.39
CA GLU A 68 13.33 49.21 30.27
C GLU A 68 12.18 49.71 31.15
N LEU A 69 11.06 48.95 31.23
CA LEU A 69 9.94 49.28 32.10
C LEU A 69 10.31 49.25 33.60
N SER A 70 11.18 48.32 34.00
CA SER A 70 11.60 48.17 35.40
C SER A 70 12.73 49.11 35.83
N GLY A 71 13.50 49.61 34.86
CA GLY A 71 14.69 50.42 35.11
C GLY A 71 14.56 51.86 34.61
N GLY A 72 14.99 52.17 33.41
CA GLY A 72 15.14 53.51 32.87
C GLY A 72 13.85 54.29 32.63
N ARG A 73 12.75 53.60 32.30
CA ARG A 73 11.42 54.14 31.99
C ARG A 73 11.42 55.24 30.92
N ASP A 74 12.41 55.21 30.02
CA ASP A 74 12.50 56.14 28.92
C ASP A 74 11.44 55.83 27.83
N PRO A 75 10.47 56.77 27.61
CA PRO A 75 9.39 56.54 26.65
C PRO A 75 9.89 56.31 25.21
N GLN A 76 11.00 56.94 24.80
CA GLN A 76 11.54 56.83 23.44
C GLN A 76 12.16 55.45 23.22
N ARG A 77 12.93 54.95 24.18
CA ARG A 77 13.52 53.60 24.13
C ARG A 77 12.45 52.52 24.20
N LEU A 78 11.43 52.72 25.04
CA LEU A 78 10.32 51.81 25.14
C LEU A 78 9.55 51.70 23.82
N ALA A 79 9.24 52.85 23.20
CA ALA A 79 8.59 52.89 21.88
C ALA A 79 9.44 52.21 20.80
N PHE A 80 10.76 52.42 20.82
CA PHE A 80 11.69 51.73 19.90
C PHE A 80 11.66 50.22 20.08
N TRP A 81 11.78 49.69 21.31
CA TRP A 81 11.75 48.24 21.55
C TRP A 81 10.39 47.64 21.22
N ALA A 82 9.30 48.35 21.49
CA ALA A 82 7.95 47.89 21.13
C ALA A 82 7.77 47.81 19.61
N ALA A 83 8.15 48.88 18.88
CA ALA A 83 8.08 48.92 17.41
C ALA A 83 8.97 47.84 16.77
N LEU A 84 10.20 47.67 17.28
CA LEU A 84 11.11 46.61 16.81
C LEU A 84 10.52 45.20 17.05
N THR A 85 9.91 44.97 18.21
CA THR A 85 9.28 43.69 18.53
C THR A 85 8.15 43.39 17.58
N VAL A 86 7.25 44.36 17.32
CA VAL A 86 6.16 44.17 16.36
C VAL A 86 6.71 43.90 14.95
N GLY A 87 7.67 44.70 14.48
CA GLY A 87 8.26 44.55 13.14
C GLY A 87 8.96 43.21 12.95
N VAL A 88 9.82 42.81 13.89
CA VAL A 88 10.56 41.54 13.80
C VAL A 88 9.64 40.33 13.94
N THR A 89 8.68 40.35 14.88
CA THR A 89 7.74 39.23 15.05
C THR A 89 6.81 39.11 13.84
N ALA A 90 6.37 40.23 13.24
CA ALA A 90 5.58 40.20 12.01
C ALA A 90 6.38 39.59 10.84
N LEU A 91 7.65 40.01 10.66
CA LEU A 91 8.53 39.46 9.63
C LEU A 91 8.76 37.97 9.80
N LEU A 92 9.05 37.54 11.04
CA LEU A 92 9.23 36.11 11.36
C LEU A 92 7.94 35.32 11.14
N ALA A 93 6.78 35.88 11.47
CA ALA A 93 5.48 35.24 11.24
C ALA A 93 5.22 35.06 9.74
N LEU A 94 5.47 36.07 8.91
CA LEU A 94 5.37 36.00 7.46
C LEU A 94 6.32 34.96 6.86
N ALA A 95 7.60 35.02 7.26
CA ALA A 95 8.61 34.05 6.81
C ALA A 95 8.23 32.62 7.19
N ASN A 96 7.82 32.38 8.43
CA ASN A 96 7.38 31.07 8.90
C ASN A 96 6.10 30.61 8.18
N GLY A 97 5.16 31.53 7.89
CA GLY A 97 3.96 31.26 7.11
C GLY A 97 4.29 30.80 5.69
N ALA A 98 5.20 31.52 5.01
CA ALA A 98 5.66 31.17 3.67
C ALA A 98 6.37 29.78 3.64
N LEU A 99 7.27 29.54 4.60
CA LEU A 99 7.98 28.26 4.72
C LEU A 99 7.05 27.10 5.05
N LYS A 100 6.08 27.31 5.95
CA LYS A 100 5.04 26.30 6.25
C LYS A 100 4.17 25.97 5.03
N ARG A 101 3.83 27.00 4.22
CA ARG A 101 3.09 26.79 2.96
C ARG A 101 3.90 25.93 1.99
N TRP A 102 5.19 26.24 1.81
CA TRP A 102 6.08 25.43 0.97
C TRP A 102 6.18 23.99 1.47
N THR A 103 6.46 23.80 2.77
CA THR A 103 6.51 22.46 3.37
C THR A 103 5.17 21.71 3.22
N GLY A 104 4.05 22.42 3.38
CA GLY A 104 2.71 21.86 3.18
C GLY A 104 2.48 21.36 1.76
N TYR A 105 2.90 22.15 0.75
CA TYR A 105 2.84 21.75 -0.65
C TYR A 105 3.65 20.49 -0.94
N GLU A 106 4.93 20.48 -0.54
CA GLU A 106 5.81 19.31 -0.75
C GLU A 106 5.30 18.06 -0.02
N ARG A 107 4.78 18.22 1.19
CA ARG A 107 4.17 17.12 1.94
C ARG A 107 2.92 16.60 1.25
N SER A 108 2.04 17.46 0.76
CA SER A 108 0.84 17.04 0.02
C SER A 108 1.21 16.28 -1.25
N ARG A 109 2.26 16.70 -1.95
CA ARG A 109 2.78 16.01 -3.13
C ARG A 109 3.31 14.61 -2.77
N LEU A 110 4.06 14.47 -1.67
CA LEU A 110 4.50 13.15 -1.19
C LEU A 110 3.33 12.27 -0.76
N MET A 111 2.28 12.86 -0.14
CA MET A 111 1.08 12.13 0.24
C MET A 111 0.35 11.55 -0.97
N ALA A 112 0.27 12.29 -2.08
CA ALA A 112 -0.35 11.82 -3.31
C ALA A 112 0.34 10.57 -3.89
N VAL A 113 1.66 10.46 -3.70
CA VAL A 113 2.47 9.36 -4.25
C VAL A 113 2.94 8.34 -3.20
N ARG A 114 2.43 8.41 -1.96
CA ARG A 114 2.94 7.59 -0.84
C ARG A 114 2.82 6.08 -1.06
N PHE A 115 1.78 5.64 -1.79
CA PHE A 115 1.56 4.23 -2.10
C PHE A 115 2.33 3.75 -3.32
N LYS A 116 2.88 4.68 -4.12
CA LYS A 116 3.59 4.34 -5.35
C LYS A 116 4.67 3.28 -5.14
N PRO A 117 5.56 3.34 -4.12
CA PRO A 117 6.57 2.30 -3.93
C PRO A 117 5.98 0.90 -3.71
N LEU A 118 4.84 0.80 -3.03
CA LEU A 118 4.17 -0.48 -2.78
C LEU A 118 3.47 -0.98 -4.06
N ALA A 119 2.81 -0.09 -4.79
CA ALA A 119 2.16 -0.40 -6.06
C ALA A 119 3.18 -0.82 -7.12
N ASP A 120 4.26 -0.05 -7.29
CA ASP A 120 5.34 -0.38 -8.24
C ASP A 120 5.93 -1.76 -7.92
N LYS A 121 6.10 -2.08 -6.62
CA LYS A 121 6.60 -3.39 -6.23
C LYS A 121 5.64 -4.51 -6.60
N MET A 122 4.34 -4.38 -6.31
CA MET A 122 3.33 -5.36 -6.70
C MET A 122 3.28 -5.59 -8.21
N LEU A 123 3.42 -4.51 -8.99
CA LEU A 123 3.41 -4.58 -10.47
C LEU A 123 4.68 -5.20 -11.05
N THR A 124 5.79 -5.19 -10.31
CA THR A 124 7.08 -5.74 -10.75
C THR A 124 7.40 -7.11 -10.19
N LEU A 125 6.58 -7.62 -9.27
CA LEU A 125 6.71 -8.98 -8.76
C LEU A 125 6.28 -10.01 -9.81
N ASP A 126 6.93 -11.17 -9.80
CA ASP A 126 6.50 -12.32 -10.57
C ASP A 126 5.06 -12.71 -10.19
N TYR A 127 4.27 -13.15 -11.18
CA TYR A 127 2.87 -13.53 -10.95
C TYR A 127 2.73 -14.59 -9.85
N ALA A 128 3.64 -15.56 -9.82
CA ALA A 128 3.67 -16.62 -8.81
C ALA A 128 3.81 -16.07 -7.38
N GLU A 129 4.51 -14.95 -7.18
CA GLU A 129 4.64 -14.29 -5.88
C GLU A 129 3.38 -13.48 -5.54
N VAL A 130 2.79 -12.77 -6.53
CA VAL A 130 1.56 -11.99 -6.34
C VAL A 130 0.37 -12.89 -5.95
N ASP A 131 0.31 -14.10 -6.48
CA ASP A 131 -0.77 -15.08 -6.19
C ASP A 131 -0.64 -15.73 -4.79
N ARG A 132 0.51 -15.57 -4.10
CA ARG A 132 0.73 -16.11 -2.75
C ARG A 132 -0.05 -15.32 -1.70
N GLN A 133 -0.86 -16.04 -0.92
CA GLN A 133 -1.62 -15.45 0.19
C GLN A 133 -0.73 -14.69 1.19
N GLU A 134 0.46 -15.18 1.44
CA GLU A 134 1.42 -14.56 2.36
C GLU A 134 1.87 -13.17 1.89
N VAL A 135 2.07 -12.99 0.58
CA VAL A 135 2.45 -11.71 -0.04
C VAL A 135 1.28 -10.73 0.02
N TYR A 136 0.07 -11.22 -0.29
CA TYR A 136 -1.15 -10.43 -0.15
C TYR A 136 -1.38 -9.98 1.30
N ASP A 137 -1.21 -10.88 2.27
CA ASP A 137 -1.36 -10.55 3.69
C ASP A 137 -0.31 -9.53 4.15
N LEU A 138 0.93 -9.65 3.69
CA LEU A 138 2.00 -8.72 3.99
C LEU A 138 1.73 -7.34 3.37
N TYR A 139 1.30 -7.28 2.10
CA TYR A 139 0.87 -6.04 1.45
C TYR A 139 -0.29 -5.38 2.19
N SER A 140 -1.32 -6.17 2.53
CA SER A 140 -2.48 -5.70 3.29
C SER A 140 -2.09 -5.15 4.66
N GLN A 141 -1.17 -5.84 5.37
CA GLN A 141 -0.65 -5.39 6.66
C GLN A 141 0.08 -4.05 6.52
N VAL A 142 0.98 -3.92 5.55
CA VAL A 142 1.75 -2.69 5.32
C VAL A 142 0.83 -1.53 4.96
N SER A 143 -0.11 -1.75 4.03
CA SER A 143 -1.08 -0.74 3.60
C SER A 143 -1.98 -0.25 4.76
N GLN A 144 -2.43 -1.16 5.62
CA GLN A 144 -3.25 -0.79 6.79
C GLN A 144 -2.46 -0.03 7.85
N ASN A 145 -1.21 -0.42 8.11
CA ASN A 145 -0.34 0.28 9.05
C ASN A 145 -0.11 1.73 8.60
N ASP A 146 0.12 1.95 7.31
CA ASP A 146 0.37 3.27 6.74
C ASP A 146 -0.89 4.16 6.71
N ASN A 147 -2.05 3.58 6.36
CA ASN A 147 -3.30 4.32 6.20
C ASN A 147 -3.96 4.74 7.52
N TRP A 148 -4.05 3.84 8.46
CA TRP A 148 -4.93 4.00 9.64
C TRP A 148 -4.21 4.43 10.90
N GLN A 149 -2.99 3.96 11.09
CA GLN A 149 -2.22 4.24 12.31
C GLN A 149 -1.13 5.28 12.06
N GLY A 150 -0.89 5.63 10.80
CA GLY A 150 0.16 6.55 10.41
C GLY A 150 1.57 6.00 10.71
N PHE A 151 1.72 4.67 10.90
CA PHE A 151 3.01 4.02 11.07
C PHE A 151 3.65 3.65 9.72
N GLY A 152 4.85 3.14 9.74
CA GLY A 152 5.56 2.75 8.52
C GLY A 152 6.18 3.95 7.80
N LEU A 153 6.01 4.00 6.49
CA LEU A 153 6.61 5.06 5.66
C LEU A 153 6.06 6.45 5.99
N TYR A 154 4.75 6.55 6.23
CA TYR A 154 4.11 7.81 6.59
C TYR A 154 4.68 8.43 7.86
N GLN A 155 4.86 7.64 8.91
CA GLN A 155 5.38 8.12 10.19
C GLN A 155 6.75 8.76 10.08
N THR A 156 7.58 8.29 9.14
CA THR A 156 8.92 8.87 8.94
C THR A 156 8.88 10.33 8.47
N LEU A 157 7.82 10.71 7.72
CA LEU A 157 7.59 12.09 7.29
C LEU A 157 7.13 13.01 8.44
N LEU A 158 6.55 12.44 9.49
CA LEU A 158 6.15 13.17 10.70
C LEU A 158 7.31 13.29 11.69
N ILE A 159 8.13 12.26 11.82
CA ILE A 159 9.28 12.24 12.74
C ILE A 159 10.36 13.21 12.30
N PHE A 160 10.63 13.37 11.00
CA PHE A 160 11.71 14.20 10.49
C PHE A 160 11.59 15.68 10.89
N PRO A 161 10.41 16.35 10.75
CA PRO A 161 10.22 17.72 11.26
C PRO A 161 10.47 17.87 12.75
N ASP A 162 10.07 16.87 13.54
CA ASP A 162 10.27 16.87 14.99
C ASP A 162 11.76 16.82 15.36
N PHE A 163 12.56 16.03 14.65
CA PHE A 163 14.02 16.02 14.81
C PHE A 163 14.64 17.37 14.48
N CYS A 164 14.29 17.97 13.33
CA CYS A 164 14.81 19.25 12.92
C CYS A 164 14.46 20.34 13.93
N LYS A 165 13.22 20.38 14.38
CA LYS A 165 12.74 21.33 15.37
C LYS A 165 13.45 21.15 16.72
N ALA A 166 13.53 19.92 17.21
CA ALA A 166 14.19 19.60 18.47
C ALA A 166 15.67 20.01 18.47
N ALA A 167 16.40 19.74 17.40
CA ALA A 167 17.81 20.10 17.29
C ALA A 167 18.01 21.62 17.41
N VAL A 168 17.21 22.42 16.72
CA VAL A 168 17.29 23.88 16.77
C VAL A 168 16.84 24.42 18.13
N GLN A 169 15.77 23.86 18.73
CA GLN A 169 15.32 24.25 20.06
C GLN A 169 16.39 23.98 21.12
N VAL A 170 17.03 22.82 21.08
CA VAL A 170 18.10 22.48 22.04
C VAL A 170 19.30 23.39 21.86
N ALA A 171 19.76 23.61 20.62
CA ALA A 171 20.91 24.51 20.34
C ALA A 171 20.63 25.95 20.77
N GLY A 172 19.48 26.50 20.39
CA GLY A 172 19.04 27.84 20.82
C GLY A 172 18.86 27.95 22.34
N GLY A 173 18.24 26.91 22.95
CA GLY A 173 18.05 26.86 24.40
C GLY A 173 19.37 26.88 25.18
N ILE A 174 20.36 26.10 24.77
CA ILE A 174 21.70 26.12 25.36
C ILE A 174 22.29 27.52 25.27
N GLY A 175 22.29 28.15 24.10
CA GLY A 175 22.86 29.49 23.90
C GLY A 175 22.22 30.55 24.79
N PHE A 176 20.88 30.53 24.96
CA PHE A 176 20.18 31.54 25.75
C PHE A 176 20.08 31.23 27.26
N THR A 177 20.28 29.99 27.68
CA THR A 177 20.21 29.59 29.12
C THR A 177 21.59 29.45 29.76
N LEU A 178 22.67 29.39 28.98
CA LEU A 178 24.02 29.19 29.50
C LEU A 178 24.37 30.24 30.55
N THR A 179 24.07 31.52 30.29
CA THR A 179 24.35 32.62 31.20
C THR A 179 23.56 32.53 32.52
N LEU A 180 22.38 31.88 32.55
CA LEU A 180 21.63 31.62 33.79
C LEU A 180 22.45 30.84 34.82
N PHE A 181 23.21 29.87 34.35
CA PHE A 181 24.02 28.99 35.20
C PHE A 181 25.37 29.63 35.57
N LEU A 182 25.85 30.58 34.76
CA LEU A 182 27.11 31.28 34.99
C LEU A 182 26.98 32.59 35.79
N THR A 183 25.77 33.12 35.97
CA THR A 183 25.54 34.35 36.72
C THR A 183 25.49 34.06 38.21
N ASP A 184 26.41 34.65 38.99
CA ASP A 184 26.48 34.47 40.42
C ASP A 184 25.58 35.44 41.20
N LEU A 185 25.09 34.96 42.34
CA LEU A 185 24.40 35.76 43.33
C LEU A 185 25.40 36.58 44.15
N PRO A 186 25.09 37.84 44.58
CA PRO A 186 25.95 38.60 45.48
C PRO A 186 26.27 37.86 46.77
N ALA A 187 27.50 37.99 47.25
CA ALA A 187 28.00 37.24 48.42
C ALA A 187 27.21 37.48 49.72
N GLY A 188 26.44 38.57 49.81
CA GLY A 188 25.56 38.86 50.94
C GLY A 188 24.12 38.33 50.84
N SER A 189 23.77 37.64 49.77
CA SER A 189 22.42 37.11 49.57
C SER A 189 22.18 35.87 50.44
N PRO A 190 21.03 35.75 51.11
CA PRO A 190 20.64 34.54 51.85
C PRO A 190 20.54 33.29 50.94
N LEU A 191 20.47 33.50 49.62
CA LEU A 191 20.38 32.46 48.62
C LEU A 191 21.72 32.14 47.96
N ALA A 192 22.86 32.68 48.48
CA ALA A 192 24.20 32.46 47.89
C ALA A 192 24.59 30.97 47.77
N PHE A 193 23.94 30.05 48.50
CA PHE A 193 24.14 28.63 48.36
C PHE A 193 23.79 28.10 46.94
N LEU A 194 22.93 28.82 46.19
CA LEU A 194 22.60 28.49 44.79
C LEU A 194 23.77 28.68 43.82
N ASN A 195 24.85 29.40 44.23
CA ASN A 195 26.08 29.50 43.48
C ASN A 195 26.97 28.24 43.61
N SER A 196 26.69 27.42 44.59
CA SER A 196 27.44 26.17 44.76
C SER A 196 27.34 25.31 43.51
N PRO A 197 28.47 24.82 42.97
CA PRO A 197 28.43 23.90 41.82
C PRO A 197 27.56 22.66 42.08
N LEU A 198 27.48 22.23 43.32
CA LEU A 198 26.65 21.09 43.76
C LEU A 198 25.13 21.41 43.67
N ALA A 199 24.72 22.63 44.06
CA ALA A 199 23.33 23.04 43.94
C ALA A 199 22.91 23.21 42.49
N LEU A 200 23.77 23.82 41.65
CA LEU A 200 23.53 23.95 40.21
C LEU A 200 23.43 22.59 39.53
N LEU A 201 24.33 21.68 39.85
CA LEU A 201 24.30 20.31 39.32
C LEU A 201 23.04 19.54 39.76
N ALA A 202 22.63 19.70 41.02
CA ALA A 202 21.43 19.06 41.53
C ALA A 202 20.15 19.56 40.84
N VAL A 203 20.02 20.89 40.63
CA VAL A 203 18.89 21.47 39.88
C VAL A 203 18.89 20.99 38.43
N LEU A 204 20.02 21.02 37.76
CA LEU A 204 20.14 20.54 36.38
C LEU A 204 19.80 19.04 36.27
N ALA A 205 20.33 18.24 37.19
CA ALA A 205 20.05 16.80 37.25
C ALA A 205 18.55 16.51 37.51
N ALA A 206 17.90 17.26 38.40
CA ALA A 206 16.47 17.13 38.66
C ALA A 206 15.62 17.49 37.42
N MET A 207 16.00 18.56 36.71
CA MET A 207 15.32 18.97 35.47
C MET A 207 15.48 17.90 34.37
N VAL A 208 16.70 17.41 34.17
CA VAL A 208 16.99 16.34 33.18
C VAL A 208 16.25 15.05 33.54
N ALA A 209 16.23 14.69 34.83
CA ALA A 209 15.50 13.50 35.30
C ALA A 209 13.99 13.62 35.07
N ALA A 210 13.39 14.79 35.32
CA ALA A 210 11.97 15.04 35.08
C ALA A 210 11.62 14.91 33.59
N VAL A 211 12.44 15.49 32.69
CA VAL A 211 12.26 15.38 31.23
C VAL A 211 12.42 13.94 30.77
N ALA A 212 13.45 13.24 31.25
CA ALA A 212 13.69 11.84 30.92
C ALA A 212 12.54 10.94 31.39
N ALA A 213 12.03 11.13 32.61
CA ALA A 213 10.91 10.39 33.15
C ALA A 213 9.61 10.69 32.39
N SER A 214 9.32 11.95 32.07
CA SER A 214 8.17 12.36 31.24
C SER A 214 8.23 11.70 29.87
N SER A 215 9.37 11.80 29.19
CA SER A 215 9.56 11.20 27.86
C SER A 215 9.50 9.66 27.91
N ALA A 216 10.04 9.03 28.96
CA ALA A 216 9.96 7.58 29.15
C ALA A 216 8.50 7.10 29.32
N CYS A 217 7.68 7.84 30.07
CA CYS A 217 6.24 7.56 30.21
C CYS A 217 5.52 7.67 28.86
N GLY A 218 5.72 8.75 28.12
CA GLY A 218 5.14 8.96 26.79
C GLY A 218 5.56 7.87 25.79
N ASN A 219 6.86 7.57 25.74
CA ASN A 219 7.41 6.53 24.87
C ASN A 219 6.88 5.14 25.22
N LYS A 220 6.72 4.83 26.52
CA LYS A 220 6.14 3.55 26.96
C LYS A 220 4.64 3.45 26.59
N ALA A 221 3.89 4.55 26.65
CA ALA A 221 2.51 4.60 26.19
C ALA A 221 2.43 4.33 24.68
N ASN A 222 3.25 5.01 23.86
CA ASN A 222 3.32 4.82 22.41
C ASN A 222 3.75 3.39 22.04
N LEU A 223 4.75 2.84 22.73
CA LEU A 223 5.19 1.46 22.50
C LEU A 223 4.08 0.45 22.87
N THR A 224 3.35 0.67 23.96
CA THR A 224 2.21 -0.18 24.33
C THR A 224 1.12 -0.12 23.26
N LEU A 225 0.86 1.04 22.70
CA LEU A 225 -0.09 1.20 21.58
C LEU A 225 0.39 0.46 20.32
N SER A 226 1.65 0.62 19.95
CA SER A 226 2.23 -0.06 18.77
C SER A 226 2.24 -1.59 18.89
N GLN A 227 2.40 -2.14 20.08
CA GLN A 227 2.34 -3.59 20.34
C GLN A 227 0.94 -4.17 20.11
N GLN A 228 -0.10 -3.34 20.12
CA GLN A 228 -1.49 -3.74 19.83
C GLN A 228 -1.87 -3.57 18.35
N ALA A 229 -0.91 -3.30 17.48
CA ALA A 229 -1.15 -3.05 16.06
C ALA A 229 -1.93 -4.18 15.35
N SER A 230 -1.72 -5.43 15.75
CA SER A 230 -2.45 -6.58 15.19
C SER A 230 -3.95 -6.55 15.49
N LEU A 231 -4.34 -6.07 16.67
CA LEU A 231 -5.76 -5.87 17.02
C LEU A 231 -6.38 -4.78 16.18
N PHE A 232 -5.63 -3.67 15.95
CA PHE A 232 -6.07 -2.59 15.08
C PHE A 232 -6.23 -3.06 13.63
N THR A 233 -5.29 -3.87 13.12
CA THR A 233 -5.36 -4.44 11.77
C THR A 233 -6.61 -5.30 11.59
N PHE A 234 -6.94 -6.17 12.55
CA PHE A 234 -8.14 -6.99 12.50
C PHE A 234 -9.42 -6.13 12.59
N GLY A 235 -9.49 -5.19 13.54
CA GLY A 235 -10.63 -4.28 13.68
C GLY A 235 -10.87 -3.43 12.44
N ASN A 236 -9.80 -2.98 11.75
CA ASN A 236 -9.91 -2.23 10.51
C ASN A 236 -10.38 -3.10 9.34
N ARG A 237 -9.95 -4.36 9.25
CA ARG A 237 -10.47 -5.31 8.25
C ARG A 237 -11.97 -5.53 8.46
N LEU A 238 -12.39 -5.72 9.71
CA LEU A 238 -13.80 -5.86 10.06
C LEU A 238 -14.61 -4.63 9.65
N PHE A 239 -14.14 -3.45 10.06
CA PHE A 239 -14.77 -2.18 9.70
C PHE A 239 -14.80 -1.97 8.18
N GLY A 240 -13.69 -2.21 7.48
CA GLY A 240 -13.64 -2.11 6.03
C GLY A 240 -14.60 -3.07 5.34
N THR A 241 -14.68 -4.32 5.80
CA THR A 241 -15.57 -5.33 5.20
C THR A 241 -17.05 -5.02 5.46
N PHE A 242 -17.42 -4.75 6.71
CA PHE A 242 -18.84 -4.58 7.07
C PHE A 242 -19.31 -3.13 6.96
N GLY A 243 -18.44 -2.15 7.18
CA GLY A 243 -18.77 -0.72 7.09
C GLY A 243 -19.08 -0.28 5.65
N PHE A 244 -18.38 -0.85 4.67
CA PHE A 244 -18.63 -0.56 3.25
C PHE A 244 -19.57 -1.54 2.56
N LEU A 245 -19.98 -2.61 3.22
CA LEU A 245 -20.86 -3.63 2.65
C LEU A 245 -22.21 -3.05 2.20
N ALA A 246 -22.73 -2.04 2.90
CA ALA A 246 -23.97 -1.37 2.55
C ALA A 246 -23.91 -0.59 1.21
N ALA A 247 -22.71 -0.17 0.80
CA ALA A 247 -22.48 0.53 -0.47
C ALA A 247 -22.19 -0.44 -1.65
N ASP A 248 -22.02 -1.74 -1.37
CA ASP A 248 -21.77 -2.73 -2.41
C ASP A 248 -23.10 -3.17 -3.07
N THR A 249 -23.40 -2.56 -4.22
CA THR A 249 -24.62 -2.83 -4.98
C THR A 249 -24.73 -4.28 -5.44
N LYS A 250 -23.60 -4.96 -5.72
CA LYS A 250 -23.59 -6.36 -6.18
C LYS A 250 -24.04 -7.34 -5.10
N ARG A 251 -23.76 -7.05 -3.82
CA ARG A 251 -24.18 -7.86 -2.68
C ARG A 251 -25.54 -7.46 -2.11
N SER A 252 -26.04 -6.31 -2.53
CA SER A 252 -27.24 -5.67 -1.99
C SER A 252 -28.50 -6.53 -2.10
N ALA A 253 -28.65 -7.30 -3.17
CA ALA A 253 -29.78 -8.21 -3.38
C ALA A 253 -29.78 -9.35 -2.36
N ASP A 254 -28.66 -10.07 -2.26
CA ASP A 254 -28.50 -11.20 -1.32
C ASP A 254 -28.64 -10.77 0.14
N MET A 255 -28.07 -9.60 0.48
CA MET A 255 -28.19 -9.05 1.82
C MET A 255 -29.65 -8.84 2.24
N ARG A 256 -30.50 -8.37 1.31
CA ARG A 256 -31.93 -8.16 1.57
C ARG A 256 -32.71 -9.46 1.60
N MET A 257 -32.50 -10.32 0.62
CA MET A 257 -33.22 -11.60 0.50
C MET A 257 -32.95 -12.52 1.71
N TYR A 258 -31.73 -12.55 2.21
CA TYR A 258 -31.34 -13.41 3.34
C TYR A 258 -31.27 -12.67 4.69
N ARG A 259 -31.72 -11.41 4.76
CA ARG A 259 -31.66 -10.55 5.98
C ARG A 259 -30.28 -10.56 6.62
N GLN A 260 -29.22 -10.60 5.81
CA GLN A 260 -27.84 -10.69 6.29
C GLN A 260 -27.44 -9.43 7.08
N GLN A 261 -28.05 -8.30 6.80
CA GLN A 261 -27.83 -7.06 7.55
C GLN A 261 -28.19 -7.24 9.04
N GLU A 262 -29.32 -7.87 9.34
CA GLU A 262 -29.78 -8.09 10.71
C GLU A 262 -29.09 -9.28 11.39
N ASN A 263 -28.95 -10.38 10.65
CA ASN A 263 -28.51 -11.66 11.23
C ASN A 263 -26.98 -11.82 11.27
N VAL A 264 -26.25 -11.11 10.41
CA VAL A 264 -24.79 -11.23 10.30
C VAL A 264 -24.09 -9.88 10.62
N CYS A 265 -24.44 -8.81 9.87
CA CYS A 265 -23.69 -7.55 9.97
C CYS A 265 -23.95 -6.85 11.31
N ARG A 266 -25.21 -6.72 11.74
CA ARG A 266 -25.58 -6.01 12.95
C ARG A 266 -24.98 -6.63 14.23
N PRO A 267 -25.02 -7.95 14.47
CA PRO A 267 -24.35 -8.54 15.63
C PRO A 267 -22.85 -8.24 15.67
N ILE A 268 -22.15 -8.36 14.53
CA ILE A 268 -20.71 -8.08 14.45
C ILE A 268 -20.44 -6.59 14.70
N MET A 269 -21.25 -5.70 14.13
CA MET A 269 -21.10 -4.25 14.27
C MET A 269 -21.50 -3.72 15.68
N THR A 270 -22.22 -4.49 16.47
CA THR A 270 -22.62 -4.12 17.84
C THR A 270 -21.81 -4.82 18.91
N ASP A 271 -21.06 -5.84 18.58
CA ASP A 271 -20.20 -6.54 19.54
C ASP A 271 -19.07 -5.62 20.04
N ARG A 272 -19.12 -5.28 21.32
CA ARG A 272 -18.16 -4.37 21.97
C ARG A 272 -16.74 -4.88 22.02
N ASP A 273 -16.55 -6.20 21.96
CA ASP A 273 -15.23 -6.81 22.05
C ASP A 273 -14.56 -6.90 20.68
N THR A 274 -15.33 -6.96 19.60
CA THR A 274 -14.82 -6.97 18.22
C THR A 274 -14.66 -5.57 17.63
N LEU A 275 -15.47 -4.59 18.06
CA LEU A 275 -15.37 -3.22 17.59
C LEU A 275 -14.38 -2.41 18.42
N LEU A 276 -13.26 -2.09 17.79
CA LEU A 276 -12.17 -1.32 18.38
C LEU A 276 -12.63 0.04 18.95
N PHE A 277 -13.53 0.72 18.23
CA PHE A 277 -14.01 2.07 18.53
C PHE A 277 -15.36 2.13 19.25
N ALA A 278 -15.94 1.00 19.60
CA ALA A 278 -17.21 0.99 20.34
C ALA A 278 -17.07 1.68 21.70
N PRO A 279 -18.12 2.35 22.20
CA PRO A 279 -18.13 2.85 23.56
C PRO A 279 -17.88 1.72 24.55
N GLY A 280 -16.77 1.80 25.30
CA GLY A 280 -16.32 0.71 26.19
C GLY A 280 -15.56 -0.43 25.49
N GLY A 281 -15.27 -0.31 24.21
CA GLY A 281 -14.43 -1.24 23.45
C GLY A 281 -12.94 -1.20 23.85
N THR A 282 -12.13 -1.99 23.18
CA THR A 282 -10.71 -2.19 23.51
C THR A 282 -9.93 -0.87 23.57
N LEU A 283 -10.12 0.04 22.60
CA LEU A 283 -9.45 1.35 22.59
C LEU A 283 -9.86 2.22 23.78
N ALA A 284 -11.14 2.26 24.13
CA ALA A 284 -11.64 3.01 25.29
C ALA A 284 -11.09 2.45 26.62
N LYS A 285 -11.02 1.12 26.75
CA LYS A 285 -10.40 0.44 27.91
C LYS A 285 -8.90 0.76 28.01
N MET A 286 -8.19 0.76 26.90
CA MET A 286 -6.75 1.10 26.85
C MET A 286 -6.50 2.58 27.16
N SER A 287 -7.31 3.48 26.60
CA SER A 287 -7.18 4.93 26.80
C SER A 287 -7.49 5.35 28.24
N LYS A 288 -8.53 4.76 28.86
CA LYS A 288 -8.84 4.97 30.27
C LYS A 288 -7.92 4.21 31.25
N GLY A 289 -7.20 3.20 30.76
CA GLY A 289 -6.32 2.36 31.55
C GLY A 289 -4.86 2.84 31.53
N ARG A 290 -3.95 1.89 31.34
CA ARG A 290 -2.50 2.09 31.46
C ARG A 290 -1.93 3.15 30.51
N ILE A 291 -2.44 3.28 29.28
CA ILE A 291 -1.96 4.27 28.31
C ILE A 291 -2.31 5.68 28.76
N GLY A 292 -3.59 5.90 29.14
CA GLY A 292 -4.03 7.21 29.65
C GLY A 292 -3.30 7.62 30.93
N LEU A 293 -3.06 6.68 31.85
CA LEU A 293 -2.27 6.94 33.05
C LEU A 293 -0.83 7.36 32.72
N LEU A 294 -0.16 6.64 31.82
CA LEU A 294 1.21 6.97 31.40
C LEU A 294 1.28 8.33 30.69
N MET A 295 0.30 8.64 29.83
CA MET A 295 0.23 9.96 29.18
C MET A 295 -0.05 11.08 30.18
N GLY A 296 -1.00 10.88 31.10
CA GLY A 296 -1.28 11.84 32.18
C GLY A 296 -0.07 12.09 33.08
N LEU A 297 0.64 11.04 33.46
CA LEU A 297 1.87 11.13 34.24
C LEU A 297 2.98 11.86 33.47
N SER A 298 3.12 11.62 32.17
CA SER A 298 4.06 12.35 31.31
C SER A 298 3.78 13.85 31.32
N GLN A 299 2.52 14.25 31.19
CA GLN A 299 2.12 15.67 31.23
C GLN A 299 2.33 16.29 32.62
N ALA A 300 1.99 15.59 33.69
CA ALA A 300 2.23 16.05 35.07
C ALA A 300 3.72 16.27 35.34
N LEU A 301 4.58 15.33 34.96
CA LEU A 301 6.03 15.49 35.12
C LEU A 301 6.59 16.66 34.30
N SER A 302 6.07 16.91 33.10
CA SER A 302 6.44 18.09 32.30
C SER A 302 6.03 19.41 32.98
N ALA A 303 4.84 19.45 33.59
CA ALA A 303 4.38 20.62 34.36
C ALA A 303 5.24 20.85 35.60
N VAL A 304 5.56 19.82 36.37
CA VAL A 304 6.46 19.89 37.52
C VAL A 304 7.84 20.44 37.10
N MET A 305 8.38 19.99 36.01
CA MET A 305 9.65 20.51 35.47
C MET A 305 9.53 22.01 35.16
N THR A 306 8.46 22.44 34.49
CA THR A 306 8.21 23.86 34.22
C THR A 306 8.15 24.70 35.50
N CYS A 307 7.43 24.23 36.52
CA CYS A 307 7.39 24.88 37.83
C CYS A 307 8.76 24.97 38.50
N ALA A 308 9.59 23.94 38.40
CA ALA A 308 10.93 23.93 38.94
C ALA A 308 11.84 24.97 38.24
N VAL A 309 11.72 25.13 36.91
CA VAL A 309 12.41 26.21 36.16
C VAL A 309 12.01 27.58 36.66
N TYR A 310 10.71 27.84 36.79
CA TYR A 310 10.21 29.13 37.31
C TYR A 310 10.76 29.40 38.71
N LEU A 311 10.65 28.40 39.61
CA LEU A 311 11.12 28.55 41.00
C LEU A 311 12.62 28.89 41.04
N PHE A 312 13.45 28.14 40.30
CA PHE A 312 14.91 28.38 40.28
C PHE A 312 15.25 29.75 39.76
N VAL A 313 14.67 30.19 38.63
CA VAL A 313 14.92 31.47 38.00
C VAL A 313 14.45 32.63 38.88
N CYS A 314 13.25 32.51 39.47
CA CYS A 314 12.70 33.52 40.38
C CYS A 314 13.52 33.68 41.67
N LEU A 315 13.99 32.57 42.26
CA LEU A 315 14.87 32.59 43.43
C LEU A 315 16.21 33.30 43.15
N LYS A 316 16.83 33.02 41.99
CA LYS A 316 18.07 33.72 41.57
C LYS A 316 17.84 35.21 41.34
N SER A 317 16.73 35.60 40.71
CA SER A 317 16.36 36.99 40.53
C SER A 317 16.08 37.71 41.84
N TRP A 318 15.34 37.06 42.75
CA TRP A 318 15.06 37.60 44.08
C TRP A 318 16.32 37.77 44.93
N GLY A 319 17.27 36.85 44.79
CA GLY A 319 18.59 36.96 45.40
C GLY A 319 19.51 38.03 44.80
N GLY A 320 19.09 38.73 43.72
CA GLY A 320 19.81 39.85 43.12
C GLY A 320 20.78 39.47 42.02
N ALA A 321 20.74 38.25 41.48
CA ALA A 321 21.65 37.83 40.38
C ALA A 321 21.38 38.58 39.07
N PHE A 322 20.14 38.93 38.79
CA PHE A 322 19.72 39.63 37.57
C PHE A 322 18.34 40.29 37.73
N GLY A 323 18.04 41.26 36.87
CA GLY A 323 16.78 42.00 36.89
C GLY A 323 15.60 41.23 36.30
N VAL A 324 14.37 41.72 36.58
CA VAL A 324 13.08 41.09 36.23
C VAL A 324 12.96 40.79 34.71
N GLY A 325 13.53 41.61 33.83
CA GLY A 325 13.51 41.39 32.39
C GLY A 325 14.21 40.09 32.00
N LEU A 326 15.31 39.74 32.65
CA LEU A 326 16.04 38.49 32.40
C LEU A 326 15.31 37.26 32.94
N VAL A 327 14.39 37.43 33.94
CA VAL A 327 13.52 36.34 34.38
C VAL A 327 12.71 35.77 33.21
N THR A 328 12.10 36.67 32.42
CA THR A 328 11.30 36.29 31.25
C THR A 328 12.17 35.56 30.21
N GLN A 329 13.40 36.04 29.98
CA GLN A 329 14.34 35.42 29.06
C GLN A 329 14.74 34.01 29.53
N TYR A 330 15.15 33.85 30.77
CA TYR A 330 15.66 32.59 31.28
C TYR A 330 14.54 31.54 31.43
N VAL A 331 13.37 31.92 31.93
CA VAL A 331 12.22 31.02 32.02
C VAL A 331 11.78 30.55 30.63
N GLY A 332 11.63 31.51 29.70
CA GLY A 332 11.22 31.18 28.34
C GLY A 332 12.23 30.29 27.62
N SER A 333 13.52 30.62 27.70
CA SER A 333 14.58 29.88 27.02
C SER A 333 14.80 28.49 27.64
N ALA A 334 14.76 28.35 28.96
CA ALA A 334 14.87 27.06 29.63
C ALA A 334 13.65 26.15 29.30
N THR A 335 12.44 26.73 29.25
CA THR A 335 11.24 25.98 28.84
C THR A 335 11.37 25.47 27.42
N GLN A 336 11.89 26.30 26.49
CA GLN A 336 12.16 25.87 25.10
C GLN A 336 13.25 24.79 25.03
N LEU A 337 14.34 24.92 25.81
CA LEU A 337 15.40 23.93 25.89
C LEU A 337 14.87 22.55 26.32
N PHE A 338 14.18 22.50 27.44
CA PHE A 338 13.65 21.24 27.96
C PHE A 338 12.51 20.68 27.09
N GLY A 339 11.70 21.57 26.48
CA GLY A 339 10.74 21.19 25.44
C GLY A 339 11.41 20.54 24.22
N GLY A 340 12.53 21.11 23.77
CA GLY A 340 13.35 20.55 22.69
C GLY A 340 13.94 19.17 23.03
N ILE A 341 14.49 19.02 24.26
CA ILE A 341 15.00 17.71 24.73
C ILE A 341 13.87 16.69 24.81
N SER A 342 12.70 17.07 25.34
CA SER A 342 11.54 16.19 25.39
C SER A 342 11.09 15.75 24.00
N LEU A 343 11.02 16.68 23.04
CA LEU A 343 10.66 16.39 21.65
C LEU A 343 11.66 15.44 21.00
N LEU A 344 12.97 15.65 21.23
CA LEU A 344 14.01 14.75 20.73
C LEU A 344 13.87 13.33 21.28
N LEU A 345 13.67 13.20 22.59
CA LEU A 345 13.48 11.89 23.23
C LEU A 345 12.18 11.20 22.74
N GLN A 346 11.12 11.96 22.49
CA GLN A 346 9.89 11.44 21.91
C GLN A 346 10.10 10.99 20.45
N ALA A 347 10.81 11.78 19.63
CA ALA A 347 11.13 11.42 18.25
C ALA A 347 11.98 10.14 18.20
N LEU A 348 12.97 9.98 19.10
CA LEU A 348 13.74 8.74 19.23
C LEU A 348 12.87 7.54 19.65
N GLY A 349 11.89 7.77 20.54
CA GLY A 349 10.89 6.77 20.92
C GLY A 349 10.00 6.35 19.74
N GLN A 350 9.57 7.31 18.93
CA GLN A 350 8.78 7.06 17.71
C GLN A 350 9.60 6.29 16.65
N VAL A 351 10.88 6.63 16.44
CA VAL A 351 11.79 5.85 15.59
C VAL A 351 11.82 4.38 16.01
N ARG A 352 11.94 4.13 17.32
CA ARG A 352 11.94 2.77 17.85
C ARG A 352 10.60 2.06 17.67
N ALA A 353 9.47 2.75 17.94
CA ALA A 353 8.13 2.20 17.77
C ALA A 353 7.83 1.90 16.29
N ASN A 354 8.30 2.75 15.38
CA ASN A 354 8.08 2.62 13.94
C ASN A 354 8.94 1.51 13.31
N GLY A 355 10.02 1.07 13.96
CA GLY A 355 10.96 0.11 13.40
C GLY A 355 10.31 -1.20 12.93
N SER A 356 9.42 -1.78 13.74
CA SER A 356 8.73 -3.04 13.41
C SER A 356 7.80 -2.90 12.19
N PHE A 357 7.20 -1.74 11.99
CA PHE A 357 6.33 -1.46 10.84
C PHE A 357 7.17 -1.27 9.57
N LEU A 358 8.30 -0.59 9.67
CA LEU A 358 9.24 -0.45 8.56
C LEU A 358 9.87 -1.78 8.17
N ASP A 359 10.10 -2.70 9.10
CA ASP A 359 10.57 -4.05 8.78
C ASP A 359 9.57 -4.81 7.90
N ALA A 360 8.28 -4.75 8.24
CA ALA A 360 7.25 -5.34 7.39
C ALA A 360 7.23 -4.68 6.00
N THR A 361 7.34 -3.35 5.96
CA THR A 361 7.38 -2.59 4.70
C THR A 361 8.59 -2.98 3.84
N PHE A 362 9.80 -2.99 4.43
CA PHE A 362 10.99 -3.32 3.65
C PHE A 362 11.09 -4.80 3.33
N ARG A 363 10.57 -5.69 4.17
CA ARG A 363 10.43 -7.10 3.82
C ARG A 363 9.55 -7.29 2.58
N PHE A 364 8.46 -6.53 2.45
CA PHE A 364 7.65 -6.52 1.24
C PHE A 364 8.39 -5.92 0.04
N LEU A 365 9.03 -4.76 0.20
CA LEU A 365 9.76 -4.09 -0.90
C LEU A 365 10.98 -4.89 -1.38
N ASP A 366 11.58 -5.70 -0.51
CA ASP A 366 12.75 -6.53 -0.79
C ASP A 366 12.40 -7.95 -1.27
N LEU A 367 11.11 -8.30 -1.44
CA LEU A 367 10.72 -9.59 -2.00
C LEU A 367 11.46 -9.83 -3.32
N PRO A 368 12.17 -10.93 -3.47
CA PRO A 368 12.86 -11.23 -4.73
C PRO A 368 11.88 -11.68 -5.80
N ASN A 369 12.23 -11.46 -7.06
CA ASN A 369 11.66 -12.19 -8.18
C ASN A 369 12.46 -13.49 -8.35
N HIS A 370 11.76 -14.60 -8.45
CA HIS A 370 12.37 -15.93 -8.54
C HIS A 370 12.40 -16.47 -9.97
N MET A 371 11.54 -15.96 -10.84
CA MET A 371 11.52 -16.39 -12.24
C MET A 371 12.75 -15.88 -12.98
N TYR A 372 13.45 -16.79 -13.62
CA TYR A 372 14.60 -16.45 -14.45
C TYR A 372 14.14 -15.62 -15.66
N GLN A 373 14.72 -14.44 -15.85
CA GLN A 373 14.26 -13.49 -16.87
C GLN A 373 14.73 -13.83 -18.29
N GLY A 374 15.64 -14.78 -18.45
CA GLY A 374 16.20 -15.16 -19.73
C GLY A 374 16.97 -14.04 -20.44
N THR A 375 17.63 -14.40 -21.53
CA THR A 375 18.42 -13.44 -22.33
C THR A 375 18.10 -13.49 -23.82
N LEU A 376 17.48 -14.58 -24.28
CA LEU A 376 17.14 -14.76 -25.68
C LEU A 376 15.91 -13.94 -26.05
N THR A 377 15.96 -13.25 -27.18
CA THR A 377 14.79 -12.62 -27.79
C THR A 377 13.97 -13.66 -28.54
N THR A 378 12.64 -13.54 -28.52
CA THR A 378 11.81 -14.30 -29.45
C THR A 378 11.99 -13.73 -30.85
N GLU A 379 12.34 -14.58 -31.82
CA GLU A 379 12.39 -14.16 -33.21
C GLU A 379 11.00 -13.69 -33.64
N LYS A 380 10.92 -12.49 -34.22
CA LYS A 380 9.72 -12.05 -34.93
C LYS A 380 9.71 -12.76 -36.29
N ARG A 381 9.23 -13.98 -36.32
CA ARG A 381 9.14 -14.76 -37.57
C ARG A 381 7.99 -14.25 -38.42
N SER A 382 8.28 -13.83 -39.62
CA SER A 382 7.27 -13.40 -40.61
C SER A 382 6.35 -14.56 -41.02
N ASP A 383 6.86 -15.81 -40.96
CA ASP A 383 6.12 -17.03 -41.24
C ASP A 383 5.27 -17.49 -40.04
N ARG A 384 5.39 -16.78 -38.88
CA ARG A 384 4.71 -17.12 -37.60
C ARG A 384 4.83 -18.60 -37.22
N ASN A 385 5.81 -19.34 -37.74
CA ASN A 385 5.94 -20.79 -37.54
C ASN A 385 6.65 -21.09 -36.21
N TYR A 386 5.89 -21.21 -35.13
CA TYR A 386 6.38 -21.61 -33.83
C TYR A 386 5.87 -23.00 -33.46
N LEU A 387 6.67 -23.78 -32.78
CA LEU A 387 6.34 -25.07 -32.24
C LEU A 387 6.42 -25.02 -30.72
N VAL A 388 5.31 -25.32 -30.04
CA VAL A 388 5.29 -25.46 -28.60
C VAL A 388 5.27 -26.93 -28.22
N GLU A 389 6.09 -27.31 -27.26
CA GLU A 389 6.19 -28.69 -26.79
C GLU A 389 6.27 -28.72 -25.26
N PHE A 390 5.33 -29.39 -24.62
CA PHE A 390 5.37 -29.78 -23.22
C PHE A 390 6.01 -31.15 -23.15
N ARG A 391 7.06 -31.32 -22.33
CA ARG A 391 7.78 -32.59 -22.12
C ARG A 391 7.74 -32.96 -20.66
N ASP A 392 6.99 -33.99 -20.36
CA ASP A 392 6.85 -34.56 -19.00
C ASP A 392 6.56 -33.50 -17.94
N VAL A 393 5.67 -32.55 -18.27
CA VAL A 393 5.42 -31.37 -17.43
C VAL A 393 4.52 -31.74 -16.25
N SER A 394 5.04 -31.56 -15.05
CA SER A 394 4.28 -31.65 -13.80
C SER A 394 4.35 -30.33 -13.04
N PHE A 395 3.23 -29.94 -12.42
CA PHE A 395 3.13 -28.68 -11.70
C PHE A 395 2.24 -28.77 -10.46
N ARG A 396 2.70 -28.12 -9.39
CA ARG A 396 1.93 -27.82 -8.18
C ARG A 396 2.04 -26.35 -7.81
N TYR A 397 0.94 -25.78 -7.35
CA TYR A 397 0.93 -24.38 -6.91
C TYR A 397 1.80 -24.19 -5.67
N PRO A 398 2.44 -23.03 -5.50
CA PRO A 398 3.22 -22.70 -4.31
C PRO A 398 2.39 -22.89 -3.03
N GLY A 399 2.95 -23.62 -2.05
CA GLY A 399 2.26 -23.92 -0.79
C GLY A 399 1.25 -25.07 -0.84
N SER A 400 1.11 -25.75 -1.98
CA SER A 400 0.24 -26.91 -2.13
C SER A 400 1.05 -28.18 -2.37
N ASP A 401 0.68 -29.28 -1.67
CA ASP A 401 1.26 -30.61 -1.93
C ASP A 401 0.53 -31.36 -3.05
N ARG A 402 -0.62 -30.82 -3.51
CA ARG A 402 -1.42 -31.45 -4.56
C ARG A 402 -0.92 -31.05 -5.94
N TRP A 403 -0.69 -32.04 -6.80
CA TRP A 403 -0.39 -31.81 -8.19
C TRP A 403 -1.59 -31.24 -8.94
N ALA A 404 -1.39 -30.15 -9.66
CA ALA A 404 -2.36 -29.55 -10.56
C ALA A 404 -2.22 -30.09 -12.00
N LEU A 405 -0.98 -30.41 -12.40
CA LEU A 405 -0.67 -31.15 -13.63
C LEU A 405 0.32 -32.27 -13.31
N ARG A 406 0.24 -33.39 -14.06
CA ARG A 406 1.11 -34.55 -13.93
C ARG A 406 1.47 -35.10 -15.30
N HIS A 407 2.76 -35.23 -15.58
CA HIS A 407 3.30 -35.90 -16.75
C HIS A 407 2.58 -35.51 -18.05
N VAL A 408 2.45 -34.19 -18.29
CA VAL A 408 1.78 -33.65 -19.47
C VAL A 408 2.77 -33.61 -20.62
N ASP A 409 2.47 -34.39 -21.65
CA ASP A 409 3.16 -34.36 -22.94
C ASP A 409 2.20 -33.88 -24.02
N LEU A 410 2.53 -32.75 -24.66
CA LEU A 410 1.72 -32.15 -25.73
C LEU A 410 2.60 -31.36 -26.69
N LYS A 411 2.37 -31.55 -27.97
CA LYS A 411 3.11 -30.85 -29.03
C LYS A 411 2.15 -30.30 -30.04
N PHE A 412 2.17 -29.01 -30.28
CA PHE A 412 1.32 -28.37 -31.27
C PHE A 412 2.06 -27.26 -32.02
N ARG A 413 1.69 -27.10 -33.30
CA ARG A 413 2.29 -26.11 -34.22
C ARG A 413 1.37 -24.91 -34.38
N ILE A 414 1.96 -23.79 -34.76
CA ILE A 414 1.19 -22.63 -35.19
C ILE A 414 0.39 -22.92 -36.47
N GLY A 415 -0.77 -22.24 -36.54
CA GLY A 415 -1.79 -22.42 -37.55
C GLY A 415 -2.77 -23.53 -37.24
N SER A 416 -2.55 -24.32 -36.16
CA SER A 416 -3.53 -25.30 -35.67
C SER A 416 -4.48 -24.70 -34.64
N ARG A 417 -5.70 -25.22 -34.61
CA ARG A 417 -6.70 -24.91 -33.59
C ARG A 417 -6.74 -26.05 -32.59
N LEU A 418 -6.25 -25.78 -31.38
CA LEU A 418 -6.23 -26.75 -30.29
C LEU A 418 -7.39 -26.49 -29.33
N ALA A 419 -8.26 -27.47 -29.14
CA ALA A 419 -9.22 -27.44 -28.04
C ALA A 419 -8.67 -28.15 -26.80
N VAL A 420 -8.82 -27.53 -25.63
CA VAL A 420 -8.48 -28.11 -24.34
C VAL A 420 -9.76 -28.30 -23.56
N VAL A 421 -10.13 -29.55 -23.31
CA VAL A 421 -11.42 -29.93 -22.70
C VAL A 421 -11.22 -30.85 -21.50
N GLY A 422 -12.25 -30.98 -20.67
CA GLY A 422 -12.25 -31.87 -19.51
C GLY A 422 -13.11 -31.34 -18.37
N PRO A 423 -13.31 -32.14 -17.31
CA PRO A 423 -14.08 -31.74 -16.13
C PRO A 423 -13.49 -30.49 -15.42
N ASN A 424 -14.28 -29.88 -14.53
CA ASN A 424 -13.81 -28.80 -13.69
C ASN A 424 -12.68 -29.30 -12.77
N GLY A 425 -11.60 -28.51 -12.65
CA GLY A 425 -10.44 -28.90 -11.85
C GLY A 425 -9.50 -29.91 -12.51
N SER A 426 -9.69 -30.25 -13.79
CA SER A 426 -8.80 -31.19 -14.52
C SER A 426 -7.42 -30.62 -14.90
N GLY A 427 -7.16 -29.32 -14.68
CA GLY A 427 -5.85 -28.67 -14.94
C GLY A 427 -5.82 -27.74 -16.15
N LYS A 428 -6.92 -27.51 -16.87
CA LYS A 428 -6.97 -26.71 -18.12
C LYS A 428 -6.44 -25.29 -17.94
N THR A 429 -6.94 -24.55 -16.96
CA THR A 429 -6.47 -23.16 -16.67
C THR A 429 -5.02 -23.17 -16.19
N THR A 430 -4.59 -24.22 -15.47
CA THR A 430 -3.18 -24.37 -15.05
C THR A 430 -2.27 -24.56 -16.27
N PHE A 431 -2.70 -25.36 -17.26
CA PHE A 431 -1.98 -25.53 -18.53
C PHE A 431 -1.74 -24.17 -19.22
N ILE A 432 -2.78 -23.32 -19.33
CA ILE A 432 -2.64 -21.99 -19.93
C ILE A 432 -1.71 -21.09 -19.11
N LYS A 433 -1.82 -21.12 -17.77
CA LYS A 433 -0.91 -20.33 -16.91
C LYS A 433 0.56 -20.71 -17.10
N LEU A 434 0.85 -21.99 -17.30
CA LEU A 434 2.19 -22.48 -17.62
C LEU A 434 2.61 -22.12 -19.05
N LEU A 435 1.73 -22.28 -20.03
CA LEU A 435 1.97 -21.90 -21.41
C LEU A 435 2.33 -20.41 -21.52
N CYS A 436 1.59 -19.54 -20.83
CA CYS A 436 1.87 -18.09 -20.78
C CYS A 436 3.02 -17.73 -19.85
N ARG A 437 3.65 -18.73 -19.24
CA ARG A 437 4.75 -18.56 -18.28
C ARG A 437 4.41 -17.60 -17.13
N LEU A 438 3.16 -17.65 -16.62
CA LEU A 438 2.79 -17.04 -15.34
C LEU A 438 3.39 -17.81 -14.16
N TYR A 439 3.70 -19.10 -14.40
CA TYR A 439 4.47 -19.99 -13.53
C TYR A 439 5.48 -20.77 -14.35
N ASP A 440 6.60 -21.13 -13.78
CA ASP A 440 7.48 -22.13 -14.32
C ASP A 440 7.05 -23.54 -13.86
N PRO A 441 7.22 -24.61 -14.67
CA PRO A 441 6.88 -25.97 -14.28
C PRO A 441 7.69 -26.45 -13.06
N THR A 442 7.09 -27.31 -12.22
CA THR A 442 7.80 -27.92 -11.09
C THR A 442 8.77 -28.99 -11.58
N GLU A 443 8.35 -29.81 -12.55
CA GLU A 443 9.13 -30.86 -13.19
C GLU A 443 8.87 -30.81 -14.69
N GLY A 444 9.82 -31.30 -15.49
CA GLY A 444 9.77 -31.24 -16.94
C GLY A 444 10.16 -29.89 -17.53
N GLU A 445 9.89 -29.72 -18.81
CA GLU A 445 10.23 -28.51 -19.56
C GLU A 445 9.17 -28.15 -20.60
N ILE A 446 9.02 -26.85 -20.84
CA ILE A 446 8.18 -26.33 -21.92
C ILE A 446 9.13 -25.68 -22.94
N LEU A 447 8.99 -26.08 -24.18
CA LEU A 447 9.88 -25.63 -25.25
C LEU A 447 9.10 -24.79 -26.26
N LEU A 448 9.74 -23.73 -26.73
CA LEU A 448 9.35 -22.97 -27.90
C LEU A 448 10.44 -23.17 -28.95
N ASN A 449 10.10 -23.79 -30.10
CA ASN A 449 11.05 -24.13 -31.16
C ASN A 449 12.27 -24.95 -30.66
N GLY A 450 12.03 -25.87 -29.70
CA GLY A 450 13.08 -26.72 -29.13
C GLY A 450 13.96 -26.04 -28.07
N ILE A 451 13.68 -24.80 -27.72
CA ILE A 451 14.39 -24.03 -26.68
C ILE A 451 13.46 -23.83 -25.47
N ASP A 452 13.97 -24.13 -24.28
CA ASP A 452 13.24 -23.93 -23.03
C ASP A 452 12.78 -22.48 -22.89
N ILE A 453 11.47 -22.30 -22.61
CA ILE A 453 10.84 -20.97 -22.50
C ILE A 453 11.50 -20.09 -21.43
N ARG A 454 12.13 -20.69 -20.41
CA ARG A 454 12.86 -19.98 -19.36
C ARG A 454 14.07 -19.21 -19.89
N LYS A 455 14.64 -19.60 -21.02
CA LYS A 455 15.80 -18.95 -21.65
C LYS A 455 15.45 -17.67 -22.41
N TYR A 456 14.20 -17.48 -22.77
CA TYR A 456 13.73 -16.26 -23.42
C TYR A 456 13.53 -15.12 -22.43
N ARG A 457 13.72 -13.87 -22.90
CA ARG A 457 13.29 -12.68 -22.14
C ARG A 457 11.81 -12.79 -21.87
N TYR A 458 11.43 -12.62 -20.62
CA TYR A 458 10.04 -12.79 -20.17
C TYR A 458 9.05 -11.93 -20.98
N GLN A 459 9.37 -10.64 -21.16
CA GLN A 459 8.52 -9.70 -21.90
C GLN A 459 8.36 -10.07 -23.39
N ASP A 460 9.43 -10.56 -24.02
CA ASP A 460 9.39 -10.99 -25.42
C ASP A 460 8.55 -12.26 -25.56
N TYR A 461 8.70 -13.20 -24.61
CA TYR A 461 7.93 -14.44 -24.59
C TYR A 461 6.44 -14.20 -24.39
N ILE A 462 6.01 -13.41 -23.37
CA ILE A 462 4.60 -13.10 -23.18
C ILE A 462 4.02 -12.23 -24.30
N GLY A 463 4.89 -11.54 -25.02
CA GLY A 463 4.52 -10.74 -26.20
C GLY A 463 3.94 -11.57 -27.36
N ILE A 464 4.27 -12.88 -27.45
CA ILE A 464 3.74 -13.75 -28.50
C ILE A 464 2.33 -14.30 -28.21
N PHE A 465 1.74 -14.03 -27.06
CA PHE A 465 0.41 -14.48 -26.66
C PHE A 465 -0.59 -13.33 -26.55
N SER A 466 -1.77 -13.49 -27.13
CA SER A 466 -2.99 -12.73 -26.84
C SER A 466 -3.92 -13.63 -26.03
N VAL A 467 -4.27 -13.25 -24.80
CA VAL A 467 -5.01 -14.13 -23.88
C VAL A 467 -6.28 -13.45 -23.38
N VAL A 468 -7.39 -14.17 -23.46
CA VAL A 468 -8.63 -13.83 -22.75
C VAL A 468 -8.82 -14.87 -21.65
N PHE A 469 -8.52 -14.49 -20.40
CA PHE A 469 -8.75 -15.36 -19.24
C PHE A 469 -10.23 -15.40 -18.85
N GLN A 470 -10.66 -16.44 -18.17
CA GLN A 470 -12.05 -16.61 -17.69
C GLN A 470 -12.48 -15.46 -16.76
N ASP A 471 -11.56 -15.01 -15.90
CA ASP A 471 -11.77 -13.96 -14.91
C ASP A 471 -11.21 -12.59 -15.32
N PHE A 472 -11.16 -12.33 -16.63
CA PHE A 472 -10.70 -11.05 -17.16
C PHE A 472 -11.41 -9.85 -16.50
N ARG A 473 -10.72 -8.71 -16.44
CA ARG A 473 -11.26 -7.46 -15.91
C ARG A 473 -11.07 -6.32 -16.90
N LEU A 474 -12.10 -5.50 -17.03
CA LEU A 474 -12.03 -4.20 -17.68
C LEU A 474 -11.81 -3.13 -16.62
N LEU A 475 -11.11 -2.07 -17.01
CA LEU A 475 -10.83 -0.94 -16.14
C LEU A 475 -11.92 0.12 -16.31
N ALA A 476 -12.19 0.90 -15.26
CA ALA A 476 -13.06 2.08 -15.32
C ALA A 476 -12.36 3.23 -16.08
N MET A 477 -12.09 3.00 -17.37
CA MET A 477 -11.34 3.86 -18.28
C MET A 477 -12.04 3.90 -19.64
N PRO A 478 -11.65 4.79 -20.59
CA PRO A 478 -12.21 4.82 -21.93
C PRO A 478 -12.16 3.46 -22.63
N LEU A 479 -13.19 3.19 -23.45
CA LEU A 479 -13.33 1.93 -24.19
C LEU A 479 -12.10 1.63 -25.06
N GLY A 480 -11.61 2.65 -25.79
CA GLY A 480 -10.44 2.48 -26.67
C GLY A 480 -9.17 2.12 -25.89
N GLU A 481 -8.96 2.71 -24.72
CA GLU A 481 -7.84 2.37 -23.82
C GLU A 481 -7.97 0.95 -23.25
N ASN A 482 -9.20 0.50 -22.97
CA ASN A 482 -9.45 -0.88 -22.56
C ASN A 482 -9.14 -1.90 -23.65
N VAL A 483 -9.41 -1.56 -24.92
CA VAL A 483 -9.08 -2.41 -26.07
C VAL A 483 -7.58 -2.43 -26.33
N ALA A 484 -6.95 -1.25 -26.34
CA ALA A 484 -5.52 -1.14 -26.66
C ALA A 484 -4.59 -1.56 -25.49
N GLY A 485 -5.07 -1.46 -24.24
CA GLY A 485 -4.24 -1.62 -23.06
C GLY A 485 -3.23 -0.47 -22.86
N ALA A 486 -3.45 0.69 -23.52
CA ALA A 486 -2.58 1.85 -23.51
C ALA A 486 -3.39 3.14 -23.67
N ALA A 487 -2.88 4.26 -23.13
CA ALA A 487 -3.51 5.58 -23.27
C ALA A 487 -3.36 6.16 -24.70
N GLU A 488 -2.25 5.85 -25.36
CA GLU A 488 -2.02 6.20 -26.77
C GLU A 488 -2.22 4.96 -27.65
N TYR A 489 -3.11 5.04 -28.64
CA TYR A 489 -3.47 3.90 -29.46
C TYR A 489 -3.98 4.30 -30.85
N ASP A 490 -3.93 3.36 -31.79
CA ASP A 490 -4.54 3.48 -33.12
C ASP A 490 -6.08 3.30 -33.01
N ARG A 491 -6.81 4.40 -33.21
CA ARG A 491 -8.28 4.45 -33.05
C ARG A 491 -8.99 3.60 -34.10
N ASP A 492 -8.54 3.65 -35.34
CA ASP A 492 -9.17 2.91 -36.44
C ASP A 492 -8.98 1.41 -36.26
N ARG A 493 -7.79 1.01 -35.79
CA ARG A 493 -7.52 -0.38 -35.45
C ARG A 493 -8.37 -0.84 -34.27
N ALA A 494 -8.53 -0.04 -33.21
CA ALA A 494 -9.37 -0.37 -32.07
C ALA A 494 -10.83 -0.55 -32.47
N ALA A 495 -11.37 0.34 -33.33
CA ALA A 495 -12.73 0.24 -33.85
C ALA A 495 -12.92 -1.02 -34.71
N ARG A 496 -11.98 -1.34 -35.61
CA ARG A 496 -12.01 -2.59 -36.39
C ARG A 496 -12.01 -3.83 -35.49
N CYS A 497 -11.13 -3.89 -34.49
CA CYS A 497 -11.08 -5.03 -33.56
C CYS A 497 -12.38 -5.19 -32.75
N LEU A 498 -13.06 -4.09 -32.40
CA LEU A 498 -14.37 -4.14 -31.76
C LEU A 498 -15.45 -4.67 -32.72
N ALA A 499 -15.44 -4.24 -33.98
CA ALA A 499 -16.35 -4.75 -35.02
C ALA A 499 -16.12 -6.26 -35.26
N ASP A 500 -14.86 -6.71 -35.38
CA ASP A 500 -14.49 -8.11 -35.52
C ASP A 500 -14.96 -8.96 -34.31
N ALA A 501 -14.94 -8.39 -33.11
CA ALA A 501 -15.46 -9.02 -31.90
C ALA A 501 -17.00 -8.94 -31.79
N GLY A 502 -17.70 -8.37 -32.76
CA GLY A 502 -19.16 -8.24 -32.75
C GLY A 502 -19.69 -7.15 -31.81
N PHE A 503 -18.92 -6.08 -31.61
CA PHE A 503 -19.29 -4.96 -30.74
C PHE A 503 -19.69 -3.69 -31.54
N GLU A 504 -19.74 -3.74 -32.88
CA GLU A 504 -19.96 -2.59 -33.77
C GLU A 504 -21.24 -1.81 -33.43
N THR A 505 -22.40 -2.47 -33.45
CA THR A 505 -23.71 -1.84 -33.13
C THR A 505 -23.71 -1.16 -31.76
N ARG A 506 -23.03 -1.74 -30.80
CA ARG A 506 -22.93 -1.15 -29.45
C ARG A 506 -21.97 0.03 -29.43
N LEU A 507 -20.86 -0.02 -30.18
CA LEU A 507 -19.92 1.09 -30.32
C LEU A 507 -20.61 2.33 -30.91
N ASP A 508 -21.46 2.16 -31.92
CA ASP A 508 -22.24 3.25 -32.54
C ASP A 508 -23.24 3.88 -31.57
N ALA A 509 -23.75 3.08 -30.62
CA ALA A 509 -24.66 3.56 -29.57
C ALA A 509 -23.92 4.18 -28.36
N MET A 510 -22.59 4.16 -28.31
CA MET A 510 -21.82 4.76 -27.21
C MET A 510 -21.78 6.28 -27.31
N PRO A 511 -22.03 7.03 -26.21
CA PRO A 511 -22.17 8.50 -26.25
C PRO A 511 -20.95 9.24 -26.80
N LYS A 512 -19.75 8.70 -26.59
CA LYS A 512 -18.46 9.27 -27.02
C LYS A 512 -17.63 8.27 -27.86
N GLY A 513 -18.29 7.24 -28.44
CA GLY A 513 -17.57 6.19 -29.15
C GLY A 513 -16.46 5.55 -28.31
N LEU A 514 -15.23 5.49 -28.84
CA LEU A 514 -14.06 4.94 -28.14
C LEU A 514 -13.66 5.69 -26.86
N ASP A 515 -14.05 6.97 -26.73
CA ASP A 515 -13.74 7.79 -25.56
C ASP A 515 -14.80 7.64 -24.44
N THR A 516 -15.79 6.77 -24.63
CA THR A 516 -16.76 6.47 -23.58
C THR A 516 -16.11 5.74 -22.43
N SER A 517 -16.16 6.32 -21.22
CA SER A 517 -15.69 5.68 -19.99
C SER A 517 -16.56 4.47 -19.65
N LEU A 518 -15.92 3.33 -19.37
CA LEU A 518 -16.60 2.15 -18.85
C LEU A 518 -16.79 2.29 -17.34
N TYR A 519 -17.96 1.87 -16.85
CA TYR A 519 -18.36 1.94 -15.44
C TYR A 519 -18.42 3.38 -14.88
N LYS A 520 -19.07 3.51 -13.73
CA LYS A 520 -19.29 4.80 -13.05
C LYS A 520 -18.34 5.04 -11.87
N ASP A 521 -17.32 4.19 -11.72
CA ASP A 521 -16.38 4.28 -10.60
C ASP A 521 -15.54 5.57 -10.61
N LEU A 522 -15.14 6.03 -11.80
CA LEU A 522 -14.31 7.24 -11.99
C LEU A 522 -15.02 8.37 -12.75
N ASP A 523 -15.99 8.03 -13.61
CA ASP A 523 -16.75 8.97 -14.41
C ASP A 523 -18.25 8.76 -14.19
N LYS A 524 -18.95 9.77 -13.67
CA LYS A 524 -20.41 9.71 -13.42
C LYS A 524 -21.23 9.45 -14.69
N ASP A 525 -20.69 9.84 -15.86
CA ASP A 525 -21.30 9.65 -17.17
C ASP A 525 -20.84 8.32 -17.81
N GLY A 526 -20.09 7.50 -17.08
CA GLY A 526 -19.63 6.19 -17.50
C GLY A 526 -20.78 5.23 -17.78
N VAL A 527 -20.56 4.33 -18.74
CA VAL A 527 -21.57 3.37 -19.23
C VAL A 527 -21.35 2.01 -18.57
N GLU A 528 -22.41 1.46 -18.00
CA GLU A 528 -22.39 0.08 -17.50
C GLU A 528 -22.37 -0.92 -18.65
N ILE A 529 -21.58 -1.97 -18.50
CA ILE A 529 -21.33 -3.00 -19.50
C ILE A 529 -21.87 -4.34 -19.00
N SER A 530 -22.64 -5.02 -19.81
CA SER A 530 -23.09 -6.39 -19.53
C SER A 530 -21.93 -7.39 -19.60
N GLY A 531 -22.08 -8.58 -19.00
CA GLY A 531 -21.05 -9.61 -19.04
C GLY A 531 -20.65 -10.03 -20.47
N GLY A 532 -21.65 -10.15 -21.36
CA GLY A 532 -21.41 -10.46 -22.77
C GLY A 532 -20.70 -9.34 -23.54
N GLU A 533 -21.05 -8.08 -23.28
CA GLU A 533 -20.36 -6.91 -23.85
C GLU A 533 -18.91 -6.84 -23.35
N ALA A 534 -18.68 -7.06 -22.06
CA ALA A 534 -17.34 -7.09 -21.48
C ALA A 534 -16.46 -8.18 -22.14
N GLN A 535 -17.06 -9.32 -22.46
CA GLN A 535 -16.37 -10.42 -23.12
C GLN A 535 -15.97 -10.08 -24.56
N LYS A 536 -16.86 -9.43 -25.33
CA LYS A 536 -16.55 -8.92 -26.67
C LYS A 536 -15.41 -7.89 -26.64
N ILE A 537 -15.38 -7.00 -25.65
CA ILE A 537 -14.28 -6.04 -25.45
C ILE A 537 -12.97 -6.77 -25.12
N ALA A 538 -13.00 -7.82 -24.29
CA ALA A 538 -11.81 -8.61 -23.97
C ALA A 538 -11.26 -9.36 -25.21
N ILE A 539 -12.14 -9.87 -26.08
CA ILE A 539 -11.77 -10.45 -27.37
C ILE A 539 -11.15 -9.37 -28.28
N ALA A 540 -11.76 -8.18 -28.38
CA ALA A 540 -11.21 -7.07 -29.16
C ALA A 540 -9.81 -6.66 -28.67
N ARG A 541 -9.56 -6.69 -27.35
CA ARG A 541 -8.23 -6.47 -26.76
C ARG A 541 -7.21 -7.52 -27.24
N ALA A 542 -7.61 -8.78 -27.29
CA ALA A 542 -6.74 -9.85 -27.77
C ALA A 542 -6.43 -9.69 -29.28
N LEU A 543 -7.41 -9.28 -30.07
CA LEU A 543 -7.23 -8.97 -31.49
C LEU A 543 -6.33 -7.76 -31.72
N TYR A 544 -6.50 -6.70 -30.92
CA TYR A 544 -5.68 -5.49 -30.99
C TYR A 544 -4.22 -5.77 -30.69
N LYS A 545 -3.90 -6.67 -29.75
CA LYS A 545 -2.53 -7.08 -29.48
C LYS A 545 -1.87 -7.80 -30.68
N ASP A 546 -2.63 -8.52 -31.49
CA ASP A 546 -2.22 -9.21 -32.72
C ASP A 546 -1.01 -10.15 -32.54
N ALA A 547 -1.02 -10.90 -31.45
CA ALA A 547 0.03 -11.87 -31.18
C ALA A 547 -0.13 -13.15 -32.03
N PRO A 548 0.96 -13.90 -32.30
CA PRO A 548 0.92 -15.17 -33.02
C PRO A 548 0.03 -16.24 -32.42
N PHE A 549 -0.06 -16.26 -31.07
CA PHE A 549 -0.96 -17.16 -30.32
C PHE A 549 -2.14 -16.40 -29.77
N ILE A 550 -3.34 -16.89 -29.99
CA ILE A 550 -4.54 -16.44 -29.31
C ILE A 550 -5.08 -17.54 -28.39
N VAL A 551 -5.23 -17.24 -27.12
CA VAL A 551 -5.71 -18.16 -26.10
C VAL A 551 -7.02 -17.63 -25.55
N LEU A 552 -8.06 -18.43 -25.63
CA LEU A 552 -9.42 -18.07 -25.17
C LEU A 552 -9.87 -19.08 -24.12
N ASP A 553 -9.92 -18.62 -22.85
CA ASP A 553 -10.39 -19.43 -21.72
C ASP A 553 -11.86 -19.15 -21.49
N GLU A 554 -12.73 -20.10 -21.89
CA GLU A 554 -14.19 -20.02 -21.82
C GLU A 554 -14.78 -18.74 -22.46
N PRO A 555 -14.46 -18.43 -23.74
CA PRO A 555 -14.78 -17.15 -24.34
C PRO A 555 -16.27 -16.88 -24.54
N THR A 556 -17.14 -17.83 -24.23
CA THR A 556 -18.59 -17.73 -24.44
C THR A 556 -19.40 -17.96 -23.16
N ALA A 557 -18.76 -18.03 -21.99
CA ALA A 557 -19.41 -18.35 -20.73
C ALA A 557 -20.54 -17.34 -20.33
N ALA A 558 -20.41 -16.08 -20.72
CA ALA A 558 -21.37 -15.01 -20.42
C ALA A 558 -22.28 -14.64 -21.60
N LEU A 559 -22.23 -15.39 -22.71
CA LEU A 559 -22.99 -15.13 -23.92
C LEU A 559 -24.23 -15.99 -24.01
N ASP A 560 -25.28 -15.42 -24.61
CA ASP A 560 -26.44 -16.19 -25.04
C ASP A 560 -26.09 -17.09 -26.25
N PRO A 561 -26.91 -18.10 -26.56
CA PRO A 561 -26.60 -19.05 -27.65
C PRO A 561 -26.46 -18.41 -29.03
N ILE A 562 -27.14 -17.29 -29.31
CA ILE A 562 -27.07 -16.59 -30.59
C ILE A 562 -25.75 -15.84 -30.69
N ALA A 563 -25.41 -15.05 -29.67
CA ALA A 563 -24.14 -14.34 -29.60
C ALA A 563 -22.93 -15.31 -29.59
N GLU A 564 -23.09 -16.48 -28.96
CA GLU A 564 -22.10 -17.55 -29.00
C GLU A 564 -21.90 -18.06 -30.46
N ALA A 565 -22.98 -18.38 -31.16
CA ALA A 565 -22.91 -18.83 -32.54
C ALA A 565 -22.28 -17.78 -33.46
N GLU A 566 -22.58 -16.50 -33.27
CA GLU A 566 -21.96 -15.39 -34.00
C GLU A 566 -20.44 -15.32 -33.77
N ILE A 567 -19.97 -15.46 -32.53
CA ILE A 567 -18.55 -15.47 -32.23
C ILE A 567 -17.89 -16.70 -32.86
N TYR A 568 -18.49 -17.89 -32.78
CA TYR A 568 -17.94 -19.09 -33.42
C TYR A 568 -17.91 -18.97 -34.93
N ALA A 569 -18.92 -18.37 -35.56
CA ALA A 569 -18.91 -18.10 -37.00
C ALA A 569 -17.79 -17.13 -37.42
N ARG A 570 -17.39 -16.22 -36.53
CA ARG A 570 -16.28 -15.27 -36.74
C ARG A 570 -14.91 -15.83 -36.32
N PHE A 571 -14.85 -17.01 -35.68
CA PHE A 571 -13.58 -17.57 -35.20
C PHE A 571 -12.55 -17.79 -36.30
N ASP A 572 -12.99 -18.15 -37.49
CA ASP A 572 -12.10 -18.29 -38.64
C ASP A 572 -11.44 -16.95 -39.01
N ALA A 573 -12.20 -15.86 -38.92
CA ALA A 573 -11.67 -14.50 -39.12
C ALA A 573 -10.83 -14.04 -37.92
N ILE A 574 -11.21 -14.39 -36.69
CA ILE A 574 -10.50 -14.06 -35.44
C ILE A 574 -9.18 -14.83 -35.36
N ALA A 575 -9.18 -16.12 -35.65
CA ALA A 575 -7.98 -16.95 -35.65
C ALA A 575 -7.04 -16.58 -36.81
N GLY A 576 -7.59 -16.37 -38.04
CA GLY A 576 -6.79 -16.07 -39.21
C GLY A 576 -5.63 -17.06 -39.38
N ASP A 577 -4.43 -16.53 -39.54
CA ASP A 577 -3.19 -17.32 -39.60
C ASP A 577 -2.56 -17.63 -38.23
N LYS A 578 -3.31 -17.36 -37.13
CA LYS A 578 -2.82 -17.53 -35.75
C LYS A 578 -3.10 -18.93 -35.23
N THR A 579 -2.29 -19.36 -34.27
CA THR A 579 -2.63 -20.54 -33.46
C THR A 579 -3.69 -20.14 -32.46
N ALA A 580 -4.81 -20.84 -32.47
CA ALA A 580 -5.90 -20.62 -31.54
C ALA A 580 -5.98 -21.78 -30.53
N ILE A 581 -5.93 -21.45 -29.24
CA ILE A 581 -6.12 -22.41 -28.15
C ILE A 581 -7.42 -22.06 -27.45
N TYR A 582 -8.35 -23.00 -27.46
CA TYR A 582 -9.68 -22.85 -26.88
C TYR A 582 -9.83 -23.75 -25.67
N ILE A 583 -10.11 -23.17 -24.52
CA ILE A 583 -10.66 -23.93 -23.40
C ILE A 583 -12.17 -23.77 -23.47
N SER A 584 -12.87 -24.88 -23.54
CA SER A 584 -14.33 -24.86 -23.56
C SER A 584 -14.92 -25.96 -22.69
N HIS A 585 -15.97 -25.59 -21.96
CA HIS A 585 -16.88 -26.52 -21.34
C HIS A 585 -18.02 -26.94 -22.28
N ARG A 586 -18.17 -26.25 -23.42
CA ARG A 586 -19.17 -26.55 -24.45
C ARG A 586 -18.49 -27.26 -25.62
N LEU A 587 -18.68 -28.56 -25.70
CA LEU A 587 -17.99 -29.39 -26.70
C LEU A 587 -18.43 -29.11 -28.15
N SER A 588 -19.57 -28.43 -28.33
CA SER A 588 -20.01 -27.97 -29.67
C SER A 588 -18.95 -27.11 -30.39
N SER A 589 -18.18 -26.34 -29.65
CA SER A 589 -17.08 -25.50 -30.17
C SER A 589 -15.86 -26.31 -30.62
N CYS A 590 -15.69 -27.53 -30.09
CA CYS A 590 -14.55 -28.36 -30.41
C CYS A 590 -14.58 -28.92 -31.86
N LYS A 591 -15.74 -28.88 -32.52
CA LYS A 591 -15.89 -29.28 -33.92
C LYS A 591 -15.06 -28.45 -34.90
N PHE A 592 -14.77 -27.21 -34.52
CA PHE A 592 -13.99 -26.28 -35.35
C PHE A 592 -12.47 -26.36 -35.10
N CYS A 593 -12.06 -27.25 -34.19
CA CYS A 593 -10.66 -27.43 -33.83
C CYS A 593 -10.04 -28.60 -34.56
N ASP A 594 -8.76 -28.44 -34.95
CA ASP A 594 -7.99 -29.46 -35.68
C ASP A 594 -7.61 -30.61 -34.72
N GLU A 595 -7.34 -30.27 -33.46
CA GLU A 595 -6.90 -31.20 -32.43
C GLU A 595 -7.57 -30.89 -31.09
N ILE A 596 -7.89 -31.92 -30.34
CA ILE A 596 -8.51 -31.83 -29.02
C ILE A 596 -7.63 -32.57 -28.01
N ALA A 597 -7.23 -31.90 -26.94
CA ALA A 597 -6.57 -32.49 -25.79
C ALA A 597 -7.57 -32.60 -24.63
N VAL A 598 -7.81 -33.83 -24.16
CA VAL A 598 -8.74 -34.11 -23.09
C VAL A 598 -8.00 -34.28 -21.78
N PHE A 599 -8.26 -33.36 -20.83
CA PHE A 599 -7.65 -33.36 -19.52
C PHE A 599 -8.54 -34.06 -18.49
N ASP A 600 -7.92 -34.89 -17.67
CA ASP A 600 -8.55 -35.45 -16.46
C ASP A 600 -7.51 -35.60 -15.35
N GLN A 601 -7.88 -35.18 -14.13
CA GLN A 601 -7.06 -35.27 -12.92
C GLN A 601 -5.59 -34.77 -13.09
N GLY A 602 -5.40 -33.74 -13.90
CA GLY A 602 -4.10 -33.12 -14.13
C GLY A 602 -3.26 -33.76 -15.24
N ALA A 603 -3.77 -34.76 -15.95
CA ALA A 603 -3.10 -35.43 -17.07
C ALA A 603 -3.91 -35.32 -18.36
N ILE A 604 -3.25 -35.45 -19.50
CA ILE A 604 -3.91 -35.63 -20.81
C ILE A 604 -4.23 -37.11 -20.96
N VAL A 605 -5.53 -37.44 -21.08
CA VAL A 605 -6.01 -38.82 -21.18
C VAL A 605 -6.36 -39.24 -22.62
N GLN A 606 -6.67 -38.26 -23.49
CA GLN A 606 -6.95 -38.51 -24.91
C GLN A 606 -6.51 -37.28 -25.73
N THR A 607 -6.04 -37.54 -26.96
CA THR A 607 -5.79 -36.52 -27.99
C THR A 607 -6.31 -37.00 -29.33
N GLY A 608 -6.85 -36.13 -30.17
CA GLY A 608 -7.34 -36.49 -31.51
C GLY A 608 -8.33 -35.47 -32.08
N SER A 609 -8.88 -35.80 -33.27
CA SER A 609 -9.93 -35.00 -33.88
C SER A 609 -11.28 -35.26 -33.21
N HIS A 610 -12.23 -34.33 -33.40
CA HIS A 610 -13.60 -34.48 -32.89
C HIS A 610 -14.23 -35.84 -33.23
N ASP A 611 -14.19 -36.20 -34.50
CA ASP A 611 -14.82 -37.41 -35.00
C ASP A 611 -14.18 -38.69 -34.42
N ALA A 612 -12.86 -38.70 -34.33
CA ALA A 612 -12.12 -39.81 -33.74
C ALA A 612 -12.45 -40.01 -32.24
N LEU A 613 -12.52 -38.92 -31.49
CA LEU A 613 -12.79 -38.95 -30.05
C LEU A 613 -14.25 -39.24 -29.73
N VAL A 614 -15.19 -38.83 -30.58
CA VAL A 614 -16.62 -39.19 -30.45
C VAL A 614 -16.84 -40.68 -30.77
N ALA A 615 -16.12 -41.25 -31.71
CA ALA A 615 -16.21 -42.66 -32.08
C ALA A 615 -15.66 -43.61 -30.98
N ASP A 616 -14.76 -43.12 -30.11
CA ASP A 616 -14.21 -43.90 -28.99
C ASP A 616 -15.21 -43.98 -27.82
N ALA A 617 -16.12 -44.96 -27.84
CA ALA A 617 -17.17 -45.15 -26.84
C ALA A 617 -16.62 -45.34 -25.40
N ALA A 618 -15.40 -45.82 -25.22
CA ALA A 618 -14.78 -45.99 -23.91
C ALA A 618 -14.16 -44.67 -23.39
N GLY A 619 -13.90 -43.73 -24.27
CA GLY A 619 -13.20 -42.48 -24.00
C GLY A 619 -13.98 -41.51 -23.14
N LEU A 620 -13.25 -40.64 -22.44
CA LEU A 620 -13.83 -39.56 -21.62
C LEU A 620 -14.54 -38.53 -22.50
N TYR A 621 -13.98 -38.22 -23.69
CA TYR A 621 -14.59 -37.25 -24.60
C TYR A 621 -15.98 -37.69 -25.07
N HIS A 622 -16.13 -38.95 -25.46
CA HIS A 622 -17.41 -39.53 -25.85
C HIS A 622 -18.46 -39.35 -24.73
N LYS A 623 -18.08 -39.67 -23.48
CA LYS A 623 -18.98 -39.52 -22.31
C LYS A 623 -19.39 -38.08 -22.10
N LEU A 624 -18.45 -37.14 -22.15
CA LEU A 624 -18.73 -35.72 -22.01
C LEU A 624 -19.62 -35.19 -23.13
N TRP A 625 -19.36 -35.61 -24.39
CA TRP A 625 -20.13 -35.22 -25.55
C TRP A 625 -21.59 -35.67 -25.45
N HIS A 626 -21.80 -36.94 -25.18
CA HIS A 626 -23.16 -37.48 -25.04
C HIS A 626 -23.92 -36.91 -23.84
N ALA A 627 -23.24 -36.66 -22.74
CA ALA A 627 -23.85 -35.98 -21.60
C ALA A 627 -24.37 -34.57 -21.95
N GLN A 628 -23.65 -33.84 -22.79
CA GLN A 628 -24.12 -32.53 -23.25
C GLN A 628 -25.20 -32.65 -24.33
N ALA A 629 -25.04 -33.54 -25.30
CA ALA A 629 -25.99 -33.73 -26.40
C ALA A 629 -27.39 -34.12 -25.91
N GLN A 630 -27.51 -34.89 -24.81
CA GLN A 630 -28.80 -35.28 -24.23
C GLN A 630 -29.68 -34.10 -23.81
N TYR A 631 -29.10 -32.97 -23.46
CA TYR A 631 -29.85 -31.74 -23.11
C TYR A 631 -30.42 -31.02 -24.34
N TYR A 632 -29.85 -31.24 -25.54
CA TYR A 632 -30.26 -30.58 -26.78
C TYR A 632 -31.17 -31.46 -27.64
N THR A 633 -31.22 -32.78 -27.42
CA THR A 633 -32.02 -33.73 -28.20
C THR A 633 -33.34 -34.14 -27.56
N ARG A 634 -33.64 -33.66 -26.34
CA ARG A 634 -34.92 -33.87 -25.63
C ARG A 634 -35.86 -32.66 -25.82
N SER A 635 -36.05 -32.21 -27.05
CA SER A 635 -37.12 -31.27 -27.40
C SER A 635 -38.02 -31.86 -28.47
#